data_51f212c3449d5779c59221daeaaa8060
#
_entry.id   51f212c3449d5779c59221daeaaa8060
#
_cell.length_a   1.000
_cell.length_b   1.000
_cell.length_c   1.000
_cell.angle_alpha   90.00
_cell.angle_beta   90.00
_cell.angle_gamma   90.00
#
_symmetry.space_group_name_H-M   'P 1'
#
loop_
_entity.id
_entity.type
_entity.pdbx_description
1 polymer ?
#
loop_
_entity_poly.entity_id
_entity_poly.type
_entity_poly.pdbx_seq_one_letter_code
_entity_poly.pdbx_strand_id
1 'polypeptide(L)'
;MKEITSLGNAIVKDVCNLKQKKYRERSGSFVVEGLRAVEEAVRYAAVQKLFAVPDAANNRLAQLLADAAAKNIELYSVTEQVMKKMSDTEAPQGVLAVCSKPQGFIVADGTVLVLDRVADPGNVGTLIRTAEAAGIAAVVLLAGCADAYAPKTVRSTMGSLLRMPVLCDMPEAEFTGWAHKNNYEIMVTCLDGAQNLYEAEFGARTAIVVGSEAYGASESLKAAAAKRVFIPMQGRAESLNAAVAGGIVMFEAMRRRLATK
;
A
#
# COMPACT_ATOMS: atom_id res chain seq x y z
N MET A 1 27.83 -6.97 12.26
CA MET A 1 26.68 -6.13 12.72
C MET A 1 27.26 -5.01 13.58
N LYS A 2 26.86 -3.74 13.36
CA LYS A 2 27.30 -2.57 14.13
C LYS A 2 26.38 -2.40 15.35
N GLU A 3 26.91 -2.02 16.52
CA GLU A 3 26.10 -1.86 17.73
C GLU A 3 25.68 -0.40 17.95
N ILE A 4 24.41 -0.18 18.33
CA ILE A 4 23.86 1.13 18.69
C ILE A 4 23.08 1.01 20.01
N THR A 5 23.60 1.62 21.07
CA THR A 5 22.98 1.65 22.41
C THR A 5 22.40 3.02 22.76
N SER A 6 22.87 4.08 22.08
CA SER A 6 22.48 5.46 22.40
C SER A 6 21.21 5.89 21.68
N LEU A 7 20.22 6.36 22.42
CA LEU A 7 19.02 7.02 21.89
C LEU A 7 19.32 8.31 21.11
N GLY A 8 20.48 8.94 21.34
CA GLY A 8 20.93 10.16 20.67
C GLY A 8 21.66 9.93 19.36
N ASN A 9 21.91 8.66 18.97
CA ASN A 9 22.61 8.32 17.74
C ASN A 9 21.93 8.92 16.50
N ALA A 10 22.71 9.44 15.57
CA ALA A 10 22.20 10.09 14.35
C ALA A 10 21.31 9.15 13.51
N ILE A 11 21.74 7.89 13.35
CA ILE A 11 20.97 6.88 12.58
C ILE A 11 19.61 6.63 13.24
N VAL A 12 19.55 6.56 14.58
CA VAL A 12 18.28 6.39 15.33
C VAL A 12 17.35 7.57 15.09
N LYS A 13 17.89 8.81 15.12
CA LYS A 13 17.10 10.02 14.82
C LYS A 13 16.56 10.01 13.40
N ASP A 14 17.36 9.60 12.42
CA ASP A 14 16.95 9.52 11.02
C ASP A 14 15.80 8.52 10.86
N VAL A 15 15.88 7.34 11.48
CA VAL A 15 14.78 6.35 11.46
C VAL A 15 13.52 6.92 12.13
N CYS A 16 13.65 7.58 13.29
CA CYS A 16 12.50 8.21 13.96
C CYS A 16 11.85 9.30 13.09
N ASN A 17 12.62 10.05 12.33
CA ASN A 17 12.12 11.08 11.42
C ASN A 17 11.24 10.48 10.31
N LEU A 18 11.47 9.23 9.88
CA LEU A 18 10.66 8.55 8.86
C LEU A 18 9.20 8.30 9.30
N LYS A 19 8.84 8.52 10.57
CA LYS A 19 7.44 8.56 11.02
C LYS A 19 6.67 9.73 10.38
N GLN A 20 7.34 10.79 9.92
CA GLN A 20 6.74 11.98 9.31
C GLN A 20 6.87 11.95 7.77
N LYS A 21 5.79 12.29 7.05
CA LYS A 21 5.72 12.29 5.57
C LYS A 21 6.87 13.07 4.93
N LYS A 22 7.15 14.29 5.40
CA LYS A 22 8.20 15.17 4.84
C LYS A 22 9.59 14.54 4.79
N TYR A 23 9.92 13.70 5.79
CA TYR A 23 11.24 13.04 5.81
C TYR A 23 11.26 11.82 4.90
N ARG A 24 10.15 11.07 4.79
CA ARG A 24 10.01 9.98 3.82
C ARG A 24 10.12 10.47 2.38
N GLU A 25 9.52 11.62 2.08
CA GLU A 25 9.61 12.24 0.75
C GLU A 25 11.03 12.70 0.44
N ARG A 26 11.68 13.39 1.39
CA ARG A 26 13.05 13.89 1.20
C ARG A 26 14.07 12.78 1.05
N SER A 27 13.95 11.69 1.82
CA SER A 27 14.91 10.57 1.80
C SER A 27 14.58 9.50 0.78
N GLY A 28 13.35 9.46 0.26
CA GLY A 28 12.86 8.36 -0.55
C GLY A 28 12.81 7.03 0.21
N SER A 29 12.67 7.07 1.56
CA SER A 29 12.76 5.88 2.41
C SER A 29 11.56 5.77 3.33
N PHE A 30 11.26 4.55 3.78
CA PHE A 30 10.20 4.24 4.74
C PHE A 30 10.60 3.10 5.67
N VAL A 31 9.82 2.90 6.73
CA VAL A 31 10.09 1.88 7.75
C VAL A 31 9.14 0.71 7.58
N VAL A 32 9.70 -0.49 7.70
CA VAL A 32 8.97 -1.77 7.84
C VAL A 32 9.33 -2.36 9.20
N GLU A 33 8.35 -2.72 10.02
CA GLU A 33 8.57 -3.28 11.34
C GLU A 33 7.85 -4.62 11.54
N GLY A 34 8.43 -5.48 12.38
CA GLY A 34 7.94 -6.81 12.70
C GLY A 34 8.56 -7.90 11.82
N LEU A 35 8.81 -9.06 12.46
CA LEU A 35 9.64 -10.11 11.88
C LEU A 35 9.16 -10.56 10.50
N ARG A 36 7.87 -10.88 10.38
CA ARG A 36 7.29 -11.33 9.11
C ARG A 36 7.36 -10.26 8.00
N ALA A 37 7.09 -9.00 8.35
CA ALA A 37 7.12 -7.91 7.37
C ALA A 37 8.56 -7.61 6.90
N VAL A 38 9.53 -7.69 7.80
CA VAL A 38 10.95 -7.49 7.46
C VAL A 38 11.51 -8.66 6.63
N GLU A 39 11.08 -9.90 6.87
CA GLU A 39 11.41 -11.03 5.98
C GLU A 39 10.92 -10.80 4.54
N GLU A 40 9.67 -10.34 4.41
CA GLU A 40 9.11 -9.96 3.10
C GLU A 40 9.91 -8.80 2.48
N ALA A 41 10.28 -7.80 3.29
CA ALA A 41 11.09 -6.68 2.81
C ALA A 41 12.46 -7.13 2.29
N VAL A 42 13.15 -8.00 3.00
CA VAL A 42 14.44 -8.57 2.56
C VAL A 42 14.29 -9.37 1.25
N ARG A 43 13.14 -9.98 1.01
CA ARG A 43 12.89 -10.73 -0.24
C ARG A 43 12.57 -9.84 -1.43
N TYR A 44 11.72 -8.83 -1.24
CA TYR A 44 11.02 -8.11 -2.31
C TYR A 44 11.31 -6.61 -2.40
N ALA A 45 11.95 -6.00 -1.41
CA ALA A 45 12.21 -4.57 -1.37
C ALA A 45 13.70 -4.24 -1.38
N ALA A 46 14.04 -3.00 -1.73
CA ALA A 46 15.39 -2.46 -1.59
C ALA A 46 15.64 -2.03 -0.14
N VAL A 47 16.04 -2.99 0.71
CA VAL A 47 16.36 -2.74 2.12
C VAL A 47 17.74 -2.09 2.22
N GLN A 48 17.82 -0.91 2.87
CA GLN A 48 19.05 -0.17 3.11
C GLN A 48 19.70 -0.59 4.43
N LYS A 49 18.90 -0.66 5.51
CA LYS A 49 19.34 -0.93 6.87
C LYS A 49 18.37 -1.86 7.57
N LEU A 50 18.90 -2.77 8.38
CA LEU A 50 18.12 -3.65 9.24
C LEU A 50 18.61 -3.53 10.68
N PHE A 51 17.68 -3.35 11.59
CA PHE A 51 17.92 -3.22 13.04
C PHE A 51 17.28 -4.39 13.76
N ALA A 52 18.02 -5.02 14.66
CA ALA A 52 17.52 -6.13 15.47
C ALA A 52 17.96 -5.99 16.93
N VAL A 53 17.08 -6.35 17.84
CA VAL A 53 17.41 -6.65 19.22
C VAL A 53 17.93 -8.10 19.25
N PRO A 54 19.14 -8.35 19.75
CA PRO A 54 19.67 -9.71 19.80
C PRO A 54 18.76 -10.65 20.59
N ASP A 55 18.42 -11.78 19.99
CA ASP A 55 17.69 -12.86 20.63
C ASP A 55 18.28 -14.20 20.16
N ALA A 56 19.14 -14.78 20.97
CA ALA A 56 19.85 -16.02 20.65
C ALA A 56 18.91 -17.25 20.55
N ALA A 57 17.72 -17.19 21.12
CA ALA A 57 16.75 -18.26 21.08
C ALA A 57 15.85 -18.20 19.81
N ASN A 58 15.89 -17.10 19.06
CA ASN A 58 15.04 -16.89 17.89
C ASN A 58 15.74 -17.32 16.59
N ASN A 59 15.64 -18.59 16.25
CA ASN A 59 16.20 -19.15 15.02
C ASN A 59 15.73 -18.44 13.74
N ARG A 60 14.48 -17.95 13.74
CA ARG A 60 13.90 -17.24 12.59
C ARG A 60 14.55 -15.86 12.39
N LEU A 61 14.84 -15.15 13.49
CA LEU A 61 15.61 -13.91 13.44
C LEU A 61 17.04 -14.15 12.96
N ALA A 62 17.69 -15.22 13.44
CA ALA A 62 19.05 -15.59 13.02
C ALA A 62 19.10 -15.84 11.49
N GLN A 63 18.14 -16.58 10.93
CA GLN A 63 18.04 -16.81 9.49
C GLN A 63 17.81 -15.50 8.72
N LEU A 64 16.92 -14.64 9.18
CA LEU A 64 16.66 -13.33 8.56
C LEU A 64 17.95 -12.48 8.50
N LEU A 65 18.73 -12.46 9.59
CA LEU A 65 19.99 -11.72 9.63
C LEU A 65 21.04 -12.30 8.67
N ALA A 66 21.09 -13.62 8.53
CA ALA A 66 21.96 -14.30 7.56
C ALA A 66 21.56 -13.96 6.10
N ASP A 67 20.26 -14.01 5.78
CA ASP A 67 19.74 -13.66 4.47
C ASP A 67 20.02 -12.18 4.12
N ALA A 68 19.85 -11.30 5.08
CA ALA A 68 20.16 -9.88 4.93
C ALA A 68 21.67 -9.61 4.73
N ALA A 69 22.53 -10.34 5.46
CA ALA A 69 23.97 -10.24 5.30
C ALA A 69 24.42 -10.71 3.90
N ALA A 70 23.83 -11.79 3.39
CA ALA A 70 24.12 -12.31 2.04
C ALA A 70 23.74 -11.29 0.93
N LYS A 71 22.80 -10.39 1.21
CA LYS A 71 22.41 -9.28 0.31
C LYS A 71 23.19 -7.99 0.56
N ASN A 72 24.23 -7.99 1.41
CA ASN A 72 25.02 -6.81 1.79
C ASN A 72 24.18 -5.68 2.41
N ILE A 73 23.09 -6.01 3.11
CA ILE A 73 22.28 -5.04 3.86
C ILE A 73 23.04 -4.61 5.10
N GLU A 74 23.03 -3.30 5.42
CA GLU A 74 23.64 -2.81 6.65
C GLU A 74 22.89 -3.31 7.88
N LEU A 75 23.57 -4.08 8.75
CA LEU A 75 22.99 -4.69 9.95
C LEU A 75 23.41 -3.97 11.23
N TYR A 76 22.43 -3.66 12.06
CA TYR A 76 22.61 -3.00 13.36
C TYR A 76 22.00 -3.82 14.50
N SER A 77 22.81 -4.06 15.55
CA SER A 77 22.34 -4.54 16.85
C SER A 77 21.89 -3.35 17.68
N VAL A 78 20.70 -3.39 18.25
CA VAL A 78 20.15 -2.30 19.06
C VAL A 78 19.57 -2.81 20.37
N THR A 79 19.56 -1.95 21.40
CA THR A 79 18.87 -2.25 22.65
C THR A 79 17.35 -2.18 22.48
N GLU A 80 16.59 -2.81 23.38
CA GLU A 80 15.12 -2.72 23.41
C GLU A 80 14.64 -1.26 23.50
N GLN A 81 15.35 -0.42 24.27
CA GLN A 81 15.01 1.00 24.40
C GLN A 81 15.17 1.76 23.07
N VAL A 82 16.23 1.47 22.31
CA VAL A 82 16.47 2.04 20.99
C VAL A 82 15.40 1.54 20.01
N MET A 83 15.11 0.25 20.02
CA MET A 83 14.07 -0.34 19.19
C MET A 83 12.70 0.30 19.48
N LYS A 84 12.32 0.41 20.75
CA LYS A 84 11.07 1.05 21.17
C LYS A 84 10.97 2.51 20.69
N LYS A 85 12.08 3.27 20.71
CA LYS A 85 12.10 4.64 20.21
C LYS A 85 11.88 4.71 18.71
N MET A 86 12.47 3.82 17.93
CA MET A 86 12.36 3.78 16.47
C MET A 86 11.00 3.26 16.01
N SER A 87 10.43 2.29 16.70
CA SER A 87 9.15 1.66 16.39
C SER A 87 7.98 2.65 16.50
N ASP A 88 6.93 2.39 15.73
CA ASP A 88 5.63 3.06 15.78
C ASP A 88 4.59 2.23 16.57
N THR A 89 4.95 1.02 17.03
CA THR A 89 4.10 0.16 17.87
C THR A 89 4.47 0.26 19.34
N GLU A 90 3.50 0.04 20.22
CA GLU A 90 3.71 0.04 21.68
C GLU A 90 4.58 -1.15 22.14
N ALA A 91 4.42 -2.30 21.48
CA ALA A 91 5.15 -3.54 21.75
C ALA A 91 5.91 -4.01 20.49
N PRO A 92 7.11 -3.49 20.24
CA PRO A 92 7.92 -3.86 19.08
C PRO A 92 8.33 -5.33 19.10
N GLN A 93 8.35 -5.98 17.94
CA GLN A 93 8.82 -7.36 17.78
C GLN A 93 10.35 -7.50 17.69
N GLY A 94 11.10 -6.48 18.07
CA GLY A 94 12.56 -6.51 18.11
C GLY A 94 13.27 -6.44 16.75
N VAL A 95 12.56 -6.20 15.65
CA VAL A 95 13.17 -6.06 14.32
C VAL A 95 12.49 -4.99 13.48
N LEU A 96 13.30 -4.21 12.74
CA LEU A 96 12.89 -3.10 11.92
C LEU A 96 13.82 -2.96 10.70
N ALA A 97 13.27 -2.62 9.55
CA ALA A 97 14.03 -2.32 8.34
C ALA A 97 13.73 -0.93 7.81
N VAL A 98 14.71 -0.27 7.23
CA VAL A 98 14.56 0.92 6.38
C VAL A 98 14.68 0.49 4.94
N CYS A 99 13.63 0.77 4.16
CA CYS A 99 13.54 0.42 2.76
C CYS A 99 13.48 1.67 1.88
N SER A 100 14.03 1.59 0.67
CA SER A 100 13.81 2.61 -0.36
C SER A 100 12.38 2.52 -0.91
N LYS A 101 11.74 3.66 -1.16
CA LYS A 101 10.52 3.70 -1.94
C LYS A 101 10.81 3.27 -3.38
N PRO A 102 9.99 2.42 -3.99
CA PRO A 102 10.10 2.15 -5.42
C PRO A 102 10.03 3.45 -6.22
N GLN A 103 10.86 3.56 -7.26
CA GLN A 103 10.85 4.69 -8.17
C GLN A 103 10.30 4.26 -9.54
N GLY A 104 9.60 5.17 -10.18
CA GLY A 104 9.10 4.99 -11.54
C GLY A 104 7.65 4.52 -11.62
N PHE A 105 7.05 4.78 -12.77
CA PHE A 105 5.72 4.34 -13.13
C PHE A 105 5.83 3.06 -13.95
N ILE A 106 5.16 2.03 -13.54
CA ILE A 106 5.03 0.82 -14.34
C ILE A 106 3.73 0.92 -15.12
N VAL A 107 3.79 0.95 -16.44
CA VAL A 107 2.60 0.76 -17.27
C VAL A 107 2.12 -0.66 -17.01
N ALA A 108 1.07 -0.78 -16.20
CA ALA A 108 0.47 -2.06 -15.92
C ALA A 108 -0.42 -2.47 -17.08
N ASP A 109 -0.34 -3.73 -17.49
CA ASP A 109 -1.36 -4.35 -18.33
C ASP A 109 -2.40 -5.01 -17.43
N GLY A 110 -3.69 -4.77 -17.69
CA GLY A 110 -4.77 -5.33 -16.89
C GLY A 110 -5.50 -4.29 -16.03
N THR A 111 -6.20 -4.75 -15.00
CA THR A 111 -6.98 -3.89 -14.11
C THR A 111 -6.08 -3.14 -13.13
N VAL A 112 -6.33 -1.84 -12.92
CA VAL A 112 -5.69 -1.02 -11.89
C VAL A 112 -6.73 -0.53 -10.88
N LEU A 113 -6.31 -0.38 -9.63
CA LEU A 113 -7.13 0.24 -8.58
C LEU A 113 -6.71 1.71 -8.43
N VAL A 114 -7.68 2.60 -8.35
CA VAL A 114 -7.47 4.03 -8.16
C VAL A 114 -8.20 4.48 -6.90
N LEU A 115 -7.48 5.10 -5.98
CA LEU A 115 -8.04 5.62 -4.73
C LEU A 115 -8.16 7.14 -4.84
N ASP A 116 -9.38 7.64 -4.68
CA ASP A 116 -9.65 9.08 -4.68
C ASP A 116 -9.97 9.58 -3.28
N ARG A 117 -9.00 10.29 -2.66
CA ARG A 117 -9.13 10.91 -1.34
C ARG A 117 -9.53 9.94 -0.22
N VAL A 118 -9.12 8.68 -0.30
CA VAL A 118 -9.28 7.72 0.79
C VAL A 118 -8.33 8.10 1.93
N ALA A 119 -8.89 8.68 3.01
CA ALA A 119 -8.11 9.35 4.05
C ALA A 119 -7.69 8.43 5.21
N ASP A 120 -8.35 7.28 5.42
CA ASP A 120 -7.97 6.33 6.48
C ASP A 120 -6.81 5.44 6.04
N PRO A 121 -5.67 5.46 6.77
CA PRO A 121 -4.51 4.62 6.47
C PRO A 121 -4.81 3.11 6.51
N GLY A 122 -5.77 2.68 7.34
CA GLY A 122 -6.21 1.29 7.43
C GLY A 122 -6.94 0.85 6.17
N ASN A 123 -7.84 1.69 5.64
CA ASN A 123 -8.55 1.44 4.38
C ASN A 123 -7.59 1.40 3.20
N VAL A 124 -6.65 2.37 3.10
CA VAL A 124 -5.62 2.35 2.05
C VAL A 124 -4.80 1.07 2.11
N GLY A 125 -4.31 0.68 3.29
CA GLY A 125 -3.52 -0.54 3.43
C GLY A 125 -4.31 -1.82 3.12
N THR A 126 -5.58 -1.88 3.54
CA THR A 126 -6.48 -3.00 3.23
C THR A 126 -6.76 -3.09 1.74
N LEU A 127 -6.98 -1.96 1.06
CA LEU A 127 -7.19 -1.90 -0.39
C LEU A 127 -5.95 -2.36 -1.17
N ILE A 128 -4.75 -1.93 -0.78
CA ILE A 128 -3.49 -2.41 -1.39
C ILE A 128 -3.34 -3.93 -1.23
N ARG A 129 -3.61 -4.45 -0.03
CA ARG A 129 -3.55 -5.89 0.24
C ARG A 129 -4.58 -6.67 -0.58
N THR A 130 -5.80 -6.16 -0.67
CA THR A 130 -6.89 -6.78 -1.43
C THR A 130 -6.61 -6.74 -2.94
N ALA A 131 -6.01 -5.66 -3.43
CA ALA A 131 -5.60 -5.50 -4.82
C ALA A 131 -4.57 -6.56 -5.21
N GLU A 132 -3.56 -6.80 -4.37
CA GLU A 132 -2.59 -7.88 -4.60
C GLU A 132 -3.29 -9.25 -4.68
N ALA A 133 -4.16 -9.55 -3.71
CA ALA A 133 -4.88 -10.82 -3.64
C ALA A 133 -5.82 -11.04 -4.84
N ALA A 134 -6.43 -9.98 -5.38
CA ALA A 134 -7.29 -10.04 -6.56
C ALA A 134 -6.52 -10.01 -7.89
N GLY A 135 -5.19 -9.94 -7.86
CA GLY A 135 -4.34 -9.86 -9.06
C GLY A 135 -4.56 -8.58 -9.85
N ILE A 136 -4.76 -7.47 -9.15
CA ILE A 136 -4.76 -6.10 -9.70
C ILE A 136 -3.32 -5.75 -10.09
N ALA A 137 -3.12 -5.11 -11.23
CA ALA A 137 -1.80 -4.87 -11.80
C ALA A 137 -1.04 -3.73 -11.09
N ALA A 138 -1.73 -2.71 -10.60
CA ALA A 138 -1.16 -1.59 -9.85
C ALA A 138 -2.23 -0.87 -9.02
N VAL A 139 -1.78 -0.11 -8.01
CA VAL A 139 -2.61 0.79 -7.21
C VAL A 139 -2.14 2.23 -7.42
N VAL A 140 -3.08 3.12 -7.71
CA VAL A 140 -2.83 4.56 -7.88
C VAL A 140 -3.55 5.29 -6.74
N LEU A 141 -2.80 6.01 -5.92
CA LEU A 141 -3.36 6.92 -4.92
C LEU A 141 -3.34 8.33 -5.51
N LEU A 142 -4.52 8.90 -5.72
CA LEU A 142 -4.63 10.30 -6.11
C LEU A 142 -4.27 11.22 -4.95
N ALA A 143 -3.98 12.47 -5.27
CA ALA A 143 -3.70 13.49 -4.28
C ALA A 143 -4.83 13.59 -3.24
N GLY A 144 -4.48 13.66 -1.96
CA GLY A 144 -5.45 13.68 -0.85
C GLY A 144 -5.73 12.32 -0.18
N CYS A 145 -5.17 11.22 -0.70
CA CYS A 145 -5.18 9.94 0.00
C CYS A 145 -4.20 9.92 1.19
N ALA A 146 -4.44 8.99 2.13
CA ALA A 146 -3.45 8.69 3.15
C ALA A 146 -2.16 8.18 2.51
N ASP A 147 -1.01 8.51 3.13
CA ASP A 147 0.30 8.09 2.62
C ASP A 147 0.46 6.56 2.71
N ALA A 148 0.68 5.92 1.57
CA ALA A 148 0.89 4.48 1.47
C ALA A 148 2.09 3.99 2.29
N TYR A 149 3.09 4.85 2.49
CA TYR A 149 4.34 4.54 3.22
C TYR A 149 4.32 5.01 4.68
N ALA A 150 3.18 5.55 5.18
CA ALA A 150 3.03 5.83 6.60
C ALA A 150 3.06 4.52 7.41
N PRO A 151 3.64 4.51 8.63
CA PRO A 151 3.80 3.29 9.41
C PRO A 151 2.50 2.49 9.60
N LYS A 152 1.38 3.16 9.87
CA LYS A 152 0.06 2.53 10.01
C LYS A 152 -0.40 1.87 8.71
N THR A 153 -0.21 2.54 7.56
CA THR A 153 -0.57 1.98 6.25
C THR A 153 0.30 0.78 5.92
N VAL A 154 1.63 0.90 6.06
CA VAL A 154 2.57 -0.20 5.80
C VAL A 154 2.19 -1.46 6.58
N ARG A 155 1.88 -1.33 7.88
CA ARG A 155 1.41 -2.47 8.69
C ARG A 155 0.11 -3.07 8.16
N SER A 156 -0.87 -2.24 7.79
CA SER A 156 -2.18 -2.70 7.29
C SER A 156 -2.07 -3.47 5.98
N THR A 157 -1.03 -3.25 5.18
CA THR A 157 -0.80 -4.00 3.94
C THR A 157 -0.34 -5.43 4.17
N MET A 158 0.12 -5.79 5.36
CA MET A 158 0.68 -7.12 5.68
C MET A 158 1.75 -7.60 4.69
N GLY A 159 2.58 -6.67 4.18
CA GLY A 159 3.65 -6.93 3.22
C GLY A 159 3.28 -6.76 1.75
N SER A 160 2.00 -6.64 1.39
CA SER A 160 1.57 -6.47 -0.01
C SER A 160 2.18 -5.23 -0.68
N LEU A 161 2.40 -4.14 0.07
CA LEU A 161 3.05 -2.92 -0.43
C LEU A 161 4.47 -3.18 -1.00
N LEU A 162 5.14 -4.24 -0.54
CA LEU A 162 6.50 -4.57 -0.96
C LEU A 162 6.54 -5.31 -2.31
N ARG A 163 5.40 -5.80 -2.79
CA ARG A 163 5.25 -6.58 -4.03
C ARG A 163 4.37 -5.89 -5.06
N MET A 164 3.44 -5.03 -4.60
CA MET A 164 2.48 -4.34 -5.45
C MET A 164 3.07 -3.01 -5.96
N PRO A 165 3.00 -2.73 -7.27
CA PRO A 165 3.27 -1.41 -7.79
C PRO A 165 2.26 -0.40 -7.23
N VAL A 166 2.74 0.60 -6.49
CA VAL A 166 1.91 1.65 -5.87
C VAL A 166 2.45 3.02 -6.26
N LEU A 167 1.61 3.81 -6.92
CA LEU A 167 1.87 5.22 -7.19
C LEU A 167 1.14 6.09 -6.19
N CYS A 168 1.80 7.11 -5.70
CA CYS A 168 1.26 8.00 -4.70
C CYS A 168 1.21 9.45 -5.18
N ASP A 169 0.28 10.20 -4.59
CA ASP A 169 0.14 11.64 -4.78
C ASP A 169 -0.05 12.06 -6.26
N MET A 170 -0.63 11.19 -7.10
CA MET A 170 -0.89 11.50 -8.50
C MET A 170 -2.00 12.55 -8.61
N PRO A 171 -1.80 13.67 -9.32
CA PRO A 171 -2.88 14.60 -9.62
C PRO A 171 -3.99 13.92 -10.43
N GLU A 172 -5.24 14.23 -10.12
CA GLU A 172 -6.41 13.62 -10.81
C GLU A 172 -6.38 13.86 -12.33
N ALA A 173 -6.01 15.07 -12.76
CA ALA A 173 -5.91 15.40 -14.19
C ALA A 173 -4.81 14.61 -14.90
N GLU A 174 -3.71 14.31 -14.19
CA GLU A 174 -2.64 13.47 -14.73
C GLU A 174 -3.12 12.02 -14.87
N PHE A 175 -3.83 11.50 -13.87
CA PHE A 175 -4.43 10.17 -13.93
C PHE A 175 -5.41 10.03 -15.08
N THR A 176 -6.36 10.96 -15.25
CA THR A 176 -7.35 10.90 -16.34
C THR A 176 -6.70 10.98 -17.71
N GLY A 177 -5.70 11.86 -17.88
CA GLY A 177 -4.89 11.93 -19.09
C GLY A 177 -4.12 10.65 -19.40
N TRP A 178 -3.52 10.05 -18.36
CA TRP A 178 -2.82 8.77 -18.49
C TRP A 178 -3.79 7.63 -18.86
N ALA A 179 -4.94 7.54 -18.20
CA ALA A 179 -5.94 6.51 -18.45
C ALA A 179 -6.43 6.57 -19.92
N HIS A 180 -6.75 7.76 -20.42
CA HIS A 180 -7.15 7.97 -21.80
C HIS A 180 -6.05 7.57 -22.79
N LYS A 181 -4.81 8.04 -22.57
CA LYS A 181 -3.66 7.74 -23.42
C LYS A 181 -3.36 6.24 -23.52
N ASN A 182 -3.62 5.48 -22.46
CA ASN A 182 -3.34 4.05 -22.36
C ASN A 182 -4.58 3.17 -22.58
N ASN A 183 -5.70 3.75 -23.06
CA ASN A 183 -6.96 3.07 -23.35
C ASN A 183 -7.53 2.31 -22.12
N TYR A 184 -7.48 2.94 -20.95
CA TYR A 184 -8.15 2.43 -19.76
C TYR A 184 -9.60 2.91 -19.70
N GLU A 185 -10.52 1.98 -19.50
CA GLU A 185 -11.90 2.31 -19.12
C GLU A 185 -11.96 2.69 -17.64
N ILE A 186 -12.30 3.95 -17.35
CA ILE A 186 -12.49 4.40 -15.96
C ILE A 186 -13.85 3.90 -15.49
N MET A 187 -13.85 3.07 -14.43
CA MET A 187 -15.04 2.55 -13.77
C MET A 187 -15.12 3.12 -12.36
N VAL A 188 -16.12 3.95 -12.10
CA VAL A 188 -16.28 4.63 -10.81
C VAL A 188 -17.36 3.93 -9.97
N THR A 189 -17.01 3.64 -8.69
CA THR A 189 -17.98 3.17 -7.70
C THR A 189 -18.79 4.36 -7.15
N CYS A 190 -20.09 4.40 -7.44
CA CYS A 190 -21.01 5.44 -6.96
C CYS A 190 -22.45 4.93 -7.00
N LEU A 191 -23.39 5.73 -6.48
CA LEU A 191 -24.83 5.39 -6.54
C LEU A 191 -25.52 6.07 -7.73
N ASP A 192 -25.15 7.31 -8.02
CA ASP A 192 -25.83 8.15 -9.00
C ASP A 192 -25.58 7.73 -10.44
N GLY A 193 -26.63 7.37 -11.17
CA GLY A 193 -26.56 7.01 -12.58
C GLY A 193 -25.75 5.74 -12.85
N ALA A 194 -25.62 4.87 -11.85
CA ALA A 194 -24.81 3.67 -11.90
C ALA A 194 -25.60 2.43 -12.27
N GLN A 195 -24.97 1.47 -12.95
CA GLN A 195 -25.51 0.13 -13.20
C GLN A 195 -25.11 -0.83 -12.07
N ASN A 196 -25.83 -1.93 -11.96
CA ASN A 196 -25.48 -3.00 -11.03
C ASN A 196 -24.09 -3.58 -11.36
N LEU A 197 -23.22 -3.66 -10.35
CA LEU A 197 -21.88 -4.22 -10.48
C LEU A 197 -21.87 -5.61 -11.15
N TYR A 198 -22.81 -6.45 -10.77
CA TYR A 198 -22.88 -7.83 -11.26
C TYR A 198 -23.39 -7.98 -12.71
N GLU A 199 -23.86 -6.89 -13.31
CA GLU A 199 -24.25 -6.82 -14.72
C GLU A 199 -23.19 -6.09 -15.56
N ALA A 200 -22.28 -5.37 -14.90
CA ALA A 200 -21.25 -4.59 -15.58
C ALA A 200 -20.20 -5.48 -16.25
N GLU A 201 -19.78 -5.07 -17.43
CA GLU A 201 -18.66 -5.69 -18.13
C GLU A 201 -17.34 -5.02 -17.72
N PHE A 202 -16.31 -5.84 -17.55
CA PHE A 202 -14.95 -5.38 -17.28
C PHE A 202 -14.09 -5.55 -18.54
N GLY A 203 -13.58 -4.45 -19.06
CA GLY A 203 -12.62 -4.47 -20.18
C GLY A 203 -11.25 -5.04 -19.76
N ALA A 204 -10.43 -5.37 -20.75
CA ALA A 204 -9.08 -5.85 -20.51
C ALA A 204 -8.20 -4.85 -19.72
N ARG A 205 -8.46 -3.55 -19.91
CA ARG A 205 -7.83 -2.44 -19.18
C ARG A 205 -8.90 -1.62 -18.48
N THR A 206 -9.16 -1.92 -17.22
CA THR A 206 -10.14 -1.22 -16.39
C THR A 206 -9.44 -0.52 -15.23
N ALA A 207 -9.71 0.78 -15.03
CA ALA A 207 -9.30 1.54 -13.86
C ALA A 207 -10.48 1.64 -12.88
N ILE A 208 -10.46 0.82 -11.83
CA ILE A 208 -11.51 0.81 -10.78
C ILE A 208 -11.23 1.96 -9.83
N VAL A 209 -12.13 2.94 -9.77
CA VAL A 209 -12.03 4.10 -8.88
C VAL A 209 -12.87 3.87 -7.64
N VAL A 210 -12.23 3.94 -6.47
CA VAL A 210 -12.87 3.92 -5.15
C VAL A 210 -12.68 5.30 -4.51
N GLY A 211 -13.77 5.97 -4.24
CA GLY A 211 -13.78 7.31 -3.64
C GLY A 211 -13.69 7.30 -2.11
N SER A 212 -13.61 8.51 -1.53
CA SER A 212 -13.57 8.71 -0.09
C SER A 212 -14.86 8.25 0.59
N GLU A 213 -14.76 7.90 1.87
CA GLU A 213 -15.87 7.44 2.70
C GLU A 213 -16.97 8.51 2.88
N ALA A 214 -16.56 9.79 2.92
CA ALA A 214 -17.47 10.90 3.19
C ALA A 214 -18.18 11.44 1.95
N TYR A 215 -17.48 11.46 0.80
CA TYR A 215 -17.98 12.18 -0.40
C TYR A 215 -18.01 11.30 -1.65
N GLY A 216 -17.58 10.05 -1.58
CA GLY A 216 -17.41 9.20 -2.75
C GLY A 216 -16.31 9.71 -3.69
N ALA A 217 -16.38 9.34 -4.95
CA ALA A 217 -15.49 9.83 -5.99
C ALA A 217 -15.83 11.27 -6.42
N SER A 218 -14.82 12.01 -6.90
CA SER A 218 -14.98 13.38 -7.38
C SER A 218 -15.94 13.46 -8.59
N GLU A 219 -16.59 14.62 -8.76
CA GLU A 219 -17.49 14.83 -9.90
C GLU A 219 -16.74 14.77 -11.23
N SER A 220 -15.50 15.21 -11.27
CA SER A 220 -14.63 15.12 -12.45
C SER A 220 -14.32 13.68 -12.83
N LEU A 221 -14.03 12.80 -11.86
CA LEU A 221 -13.84 11.35 -12.11
C LEU A 221 -15.14 10.68 -12.56
N LYS A 222 -16.28 11.05 -11.95
CA LYS A 222 -17.59 10.57 -12.39
C LYS A 222 -17.92 11.02 -13.81
N ALA A 223 -17.55 12.26 -14.18
CA ALA A 223 -17.75 12.78 -15.53
C ALA A 223 -16.83 12.09 -16.56
N ALA A 224 -15.60 11.74 -16.18
CA ALA A 224 -14.65 11.01 -17.02
C ALA A 224 -14.92 9.50 -17.09
N ALA A 225 -15.83 8.98 -16.27
CA ALA A 225 -16.09 7.55 -16.19
C ALA A 225 -16.78 7.01 -17.45
N ALA A 226 -16.20 5.96 -18.02
CA ALA A 226 -16.85 5.16 -19.05
C ALA A 226 -18.01 4.33 -18.46
N LYS A 227 -17.85 3.92 -17.19
CA LYS A 227 -18.85 3.14 -16.46
C LYS A 227 -18.97 3.62 -15.01
N ARG A 228 -20.21 3.66 -14.52
CA ARG A 228 -20.52 3.88 -13.10
C ARG A 228 -21.19 2.64 -12.57
N VAL A 229 -20.72 2.13 -11.42
CA VAL A 229 -21.24 0.89 -10.85
C VAL A 229 -21.60 1.06 -9.38
N PHE A 230 -22.67 0.39 -8.96
CA PHE A 230 -23.03 0.27 -7.55
C PHE A 230 -23.08 -1.21 -7.13
N ILE A 231 -22.80 -1.44 -5.87
CA ILE A 231 -22.95 -2.75 -5.22
C ILE A 231 -24.38 -2.85 -4.71
N PRO A 232 -25.21 -3.80 -5.19
CA PRO A 232 -26.58 -3.93 -4.70
C PRO A 232 -26.60 -4.38 -3.25
N MET A 233 -27.32 -3.65 -2.41
CA MET A 233 -27.49 -3.94 -1.00
C MET A 233 -28.94 -4.31 -0.69
N GLN A 234 -29.15 -5.39 0.07
CA GLN A 234 -30.47 -5.88 0.46
C GLN A 234 -30.93 -5.33 1.82
N GLY A 235 -30.02 -4.76 2.58
CA GLY A 235 -30.26 -4.24 3.93
C GLY A 235 -30.57 -2.74 3.95
N ARG A 236 -30.57 -2.15 5.16
CA ARG A 236 -30.84 -0.74 5.40
C ARG A 236 -29.57 0.13 5.45
N ALA A 237 -28.39 -0.45 5.23
CA ALA A 237 -27.15 0.29 5.21
C ALA A 237 -27.09 1.17 3.96
N GLU A 238 -26.75 2.44 4.13
CA GLU A 238 -26.66 3.42 3.02
C GLU A 238 -25.35 3.28 2.22
N SER A 239 -24.29 2.78 2.86
CA SER A 239 -22.98 2.61 2.24
C SER A 239 -22.18 1.48 2.90
N LEU A 240 -21.13 1.02 2.24
CA LEU A 240 -20.12 0.13 2.74
C LEU A 240 -18.83 0.90 3.07
N ASN A 241 -18.02 0.37 3.99
CA ASN A 241 -16.65 0.84 4.16
C ASN A 241 -15.91 0.79 2.81
N ALA A 242 -15.08 1.79 2.51
CA ALA A 242 -14.40 1.92 1.22
C ALA A 242 -13.54 0.69 0.87
N ALA A 243 -12.86 0.09 1.86
CA ALA A 243 -12.04 -1.09 1.62
C ALA A 243 -12.89 -2.34 1.34
N VAL A 244 -14.06 -2.45 1.95
CA VAL A 244 -15.03 -3.52 1.68
C VAL A 244 -15.60 -3.35 0.27
N ALA A 245 -16.07 -2.15 -0.08
CA ALA A 245 -16.61 -1.86 -1.41
C ALA A 245 -15.57 -2.12 -2.51
N GLY A 246 -14.36 -1.59 -2.36
CA GLY A 246 -13.26 -1.82 -3.29
C GLY A 246 -12.91 -3.29 -3.43
N GLY A 247 -12.93 -4.04 -2.31
CA GLY A 247 -12.70 -5.49 -2.30
C GLY A 247 -13.74 -6.24 -3.15
N ILE A 248 -15.02 -5.95 -2.98
CA ILE A 248 -16.10 -6.59 -3.74
C ILE A 248 -15.90 -6.34 -5.25
N VAL A 249 -15.63 -5.09 -5.66
CA VAL A 249 -15.45 -4.74 -7.08
C VAL A 249 -14.21 -5.41 -7.67
N MET A 250 -13.09 -5.42 -6.95
CA MET A 250 -11.86 -6.07 -7.41
C MET A 250 -12.02 -7.59 -7.57
N PHE A 251 -12.70 -8.25 -6.63
CA PHE A 251 -12.95 -9.69 -6.72
C PHE A 251 -13.99 -10.02 -7.81
N GLU A 252 -14.96 -9.16 -8.08
CA GLU A 252 -15.84 -9.35 -9.24
C GLU A 252 -15.06 -9.20 -10.55
N ALA A 253 -14.17 -8.21 -10.67
CA ALA A 253 -13.28 -8.08 -11.81
C ALA A 253 -12.40 -9.34 -12.00
N MET A 254 -11.85 -9.89 -10.92
CA MET A 254 -11.09 -11.14 -10.94
C MET A 254 -11.96 -12.31 -11.40
N ARG A 255 -13.16 -12.47 -10.84
CA ARG A 255 -14.10 -13.54 -11.20
C ARG A 255 -14.43 -13.53 -12.69
N ARG A 256 -14.72 -12.35 -13.25
CA ARG A 256 -14.99 -12.16 -14.69
C ARG A 256 -13.78 -12.57 -15.53
N ARG A 257 -12.60 -12.12 -15.17
CA ARG A 257 -11.35 -12.47 -15.88
C ARG A 257 -11.06 -14.00 -15.87
N LEU A 258 -11.38 -14.70 -14.78
CA LEU A 258 -11.22 -16.13 -14.66
C LEU A 258 -12.25 -16.92 -15.47
N ALA A 259 -13.47 -16.38 -15.65
CA ALA A 259 -14.54 -16.99 -16.42
C ALA A 259 -14.33 -16.87 -17.95
N THR A 260 -13.42 -15.98 -18.39
CA THR A 260 -13.14 -15.73 -19.82
C THR A 260 -11.93 -16.54 -20.33
N LYS A 261 -11.22 -17.23 -19.42
CA LYS A 261 -10.14 -18.18 -19.74
C LYS A 261 -10.69 -19.60 -19.86
#